data_d600e21c94a0fee58729ef8918585b47
#
_entry.id   d600e21c94a0fee58729ef8918585b47
#
_cell.length_a   1.000
_cell.length_b   1.000
_cell.length_c   1.000
_cell.angle_alpha   90.00
_cell.angle_beta   90.00
_cell.angle_gamma   90.00
#
_symmetry.space_group_name_H-M   'P 1'
#
loop_
_entity.id
_entity.type
_entity.pdbx_description
1 polymer ?
#
loop_
_entity_poly.entity_id
_entity_poly.type
_entity_poly.pdbx_seq_one_letter_code
_entity_poly.pdbx_strand_id
1 'polypeptide(L)'
;MAENNKNKNKIQIDPTYAHLQPQAVNVEQAVLGALMIDSDAFSVVSELLKPDTFYDPRHKRIYQAIQVMNMEERPVDIMTLADQLAKTGELDKVGGAQYLMDISAGMASAAHVESHARILAQKYMQRQLIHYAGDIETMAYEEGVDVDELMQKAEGELFQLSQNNMKQDYTQIDPVVKEAVAILQRAAQNSGGLTGIPTGYRGLDDMTSGWQPSDLVIIAGRPAMGKTSFALSIAKNVAVDYDVPIGFFSLEMNNVQLVNRLISNVCEISGKKILNGQLEQPEWERLDKKLRKLTGAPIYIDDTPGLSVFELRTKARRLVREKGVKLLMIDYLQLMNANGMKFGSRQEEVSTISRSLKGIAKELNIPVLALSQLSRNVENREGLEGKRPQLSDLRESGAIEQDADMVLFVHRPEYYHIYQDEKGNDLHGMAQIIIAKHRKGSVGDVLLNFRGEFTRFQDPQDAATAPVEEGGEIVGSRMNGGGQDGSPLPPPPAENLPF
;
A
#
# COMPACT_ATOMS: atom_id res chain seq x y z
N MET A 1 -54.43 1.28 38.95
CA MET A 1 -54.42 2.39 37.99
C MET A 1 -53.32 3.32 38.37
N ALA A 2 -52.18 3.24 37.70
CA ALA A 2 -51.08 4.15 37.83
C ALA A 2 -50.55 4.34 36.40
N GLU A 3 -50.85 5.49 35.83
CA GLU A 3 -50.44 5.91 34.50
C GLU A 3 -48.94 6.23 34.52
N ASN A 4 -48.23 5.52 33.69
CA ASN A 4 -46.77 5.64 33.48
C ASN A 4 -46.52 6.77 32.46
N ASN A 5 -46.29 7.95 32.96
CA ASN A 5 -45.99 9.14 32.16
C ASN A 5 -44.49 9.11 31.76
N LYS A 6 -44.20 8.48 30.62
CA LYS A 6 -42.84 8.58 29.99
C LYS A 6 -42.72 9.96 29.34
N ASN A 7 -42.22 10.89 30.09
CA ASN A 7 -41.78 12.17 29.57
C ASN A 7 -40.55 11.94 28.68
N LYS A 8 -40.77 11.85 27.36
CA LYS A 8 -39.69 11.95 26.37
C LYS A 8 -39.23 13.41 26.37
N ASN A 9 -38.08 13.68 26.99
CA ASN A 9 -37.37 14.94 26.81
C ASN A 9 -36.99 15.06 25.32
N LYS A 10 -37.87 15.62 24.51
CA LYS A 10 -37.52 16.17 23.21
C LYS A 10 -36.69 17.41 23.50
N ILE A 11 -35.40 17.38 23.19
CA ILE A 11 -34.55 18.57 23.11
C ILE A 11 -35.25 19.48 22.09
N GLN A 12 -35.90 20.54 22.55
CA GLN A 12 -36.40 21.60 21.70
C GLN A 12 -35.19 22.41 21.22
N ILE A 13 -34.76 22.14 20.00
CA ILE A 13 -33.82 23.02 19.31
C ILE A 13 -34.53 24.34 19.09
N ASP A 14 -33.99 25.43 19.63
CA ASP A 14 -34.51 26.77 19.49
C ASP A 14 -34.66 27.10 17.98
N PRO A 15 -35.85 27.47 17.47
CA PRO A 15 -36.08 27.75 16.05
C PRO A 15 -35.15 28.84 15.47
N THR A 16 -34.53 29.65 16.31
CA THR A 16 -33.58 30.70 15.90
C THR A 16 -32.26 30.15 15.35
N TYR A 17 -31.94 28.86 15.60
CA TYR A 17 -30.75 28.17 15.10
C TYR A 17 -31.02 27.18 13.98
N ALA A 18 -32.20 27.20 13.36
CA ALA A 18 -32.47 26.45 12.15
C ALA A 18 -31.64 27.02 10.98
N HIS A 19 -30.39 26.64 10.90
CA HIS A 19 -29.56 26.98 9.75
C HIS A 19 -30.18 26.35 8.49
N LEU A 20 -30.54 27.18 7.52
CA LEU A 20 -30.90 26.70 6.19
C LEU A 20 -29.75 25.84 5.67
N GLN A 21 -30.10 24.64 5.17
CA GLN A 21 -29.07 23.79 4.58
C GLN A 21 -28.33 24.51 3.46
N PRO A 22 -27.01 24.30 3.31
CA PRO A 22 -26.23 24.91 2.25
C PRO A 22 -26.82 24.65 0.88
N GLN A 23 -27.28 25.71 0.21
CA GLN A 23 -27.96 25.65 -1.08
C GLN A 23 -27.51 26.79 -1.98
N ALA A 24 -27.73 26.66 -3.28
CA ALA A 24 -27.48 27.71 -4.27
C ALA A 24 -28.46 27.53 -5.44
N VAL A 25 -29.77 27.69 -5.17
CA VAL A 25 -30.85 27.39 -6.10
C VAL A 25 -30.71 28.15 -7.42
N ASN A 26 -30.27 29.45 -7.38
CA ASN A 26 -30.03 30.24 -8.59
C ASN A 26 -28.89 29.65 -9.45
N VAL A 27 -27.86 29.03 -8.79
CA VAL A 27 -26.77 28.37 -9.53
C VAL A 27 -27.25 27.03 -10.10
N GLU A 28 -28.17 26.33 -9.44
CA GLU A 28 -28.81 25.13 -9.98
C GLU A 28 -29.59 25.46 -11.28
N GLN A 29 -30.38 26.53 -11.27
CA GLN A 29 -31.08 26.99 -12.45
C GLN A 29 -30.11 27.35 -13.57
N ALA A 30 -29.01 28.02 -13.23
CA ALA A 30 -27.97 28.39 -14.19
C ALA A 30 -27.35 27.18 -14.88
N VAL A 31 -27.04 26.10 -14.09
CA VAL A 31 -26.50 24.86 -14.64
C VAL A 31 -27.52 24.16 -15.53
N LEU A 32 -28.77 24.00 -15.08
CA LEU A 32 -29.84 23.38 -15.87
C LEU A 32 -30.15 24.14 -17.16
N GLY A 33 -30.18 25.49 -17.09
CA GLY A 33 -30.34 26.34 -18.26
C GLY A 33 -29.21 26.16 -19.27
N ALA A 34 -27.97 26.09 -18.81
CA ALA A 34 -26.81 25.83 -19.66
C ALA A 34 -26.90 24.48 -20.38
N LEU A 35 -27.34 23.43 -19.67
CA LEU A 35 -27.52 22.08 -20.24
C LEU A 35 -28.61 21.97 -21.28
N MET A 36 -29.62 22.88 -21.25
CA MET A 36 -30.68 22.96 -22.27
C MET A 36 -30.28 23.78 -23.50
N ILE A 37 -29.23 24.57 -23.42
CA ILE A 37 -28.74 25.44 -24.51
C ILE A 37 -27.55 24.80 -25.24
N ASP A 38 -26.67 24.15 -24.52
CA ASP A 38 -25.40 23.61 -25.03
C ASP A 38 -25.30 22.11 -24.74
N SER A 39 -25.30 21.30 -25.79
CA SER A 39 -25.20 19.84 -25.73
C SER A 39 -23.88 19.35 -25.12
N ASP A 40 -22.79 20.13 -25.31
CA ASP A 40 -21.46 19.75 -24.84
C ASP A 40 -21.26 20.03 -23.34
N ALA A 41 -22.08 20.93 -22.78
CA ALA A 41 -22.03 21.28 -21.35
C ALA A 41 -22.25 20.08 -20.41
N PHE A 42 -23.03 19.07 -20.84
CA PHE A 42 -23.26 17.88 -20.02
C PHE A 42 -21.98 17.07 -19.80
N SER A 43 -21.13 16.94 -20.80
CA SER A 43 -19.86 16.20 -20.68
C SER A 43 -18.97 16.80 -19.59
N VAL A 44 -18.94 18.12 -19.47
CA VAL A 44 -18.15 18.86 -18.48
C VAL A 44 -18.69 18.69 -17.06
N VAL A 45 -20.02 18.71 -16.88
CA VAL A 45 -20.61 18.68 -15.54
C VAL A 45 -20.95 17.28 -15.03
N SER A 46 -21.09 16.29 -15.91
CA SER A 46 -21.48 14.91 -15.54
C SER A 46 -20.49 14.23 -14.59
N GLU A 47 -19.24 14.66 -14.63
CA GLU A 47 -18.20 14.18 -13.70
C GLU A 47 -18.32 14.79 -12.30
N LEU A 48 -18.85 16.02 -12.19
CA LEU A 48 -18.93 16.80 -10.97
C LEU A 48 -20.28 16.65 -10.27
N LEU A 49 -21.36 16.49 -11.04
CA LEU A 49 -22.71 16.53 -10.54
C LEU A 49 -23.39 15.16 -10.62
N LYS A 50 -24.16 14.88 -9.57
CA LYS A 50 -25.10 13.77 -9.49
C LYS A 50 -26.50 14.34 -9.25
N PRO A 51 -27.59 13.61 -9.50
CA PRO A 51 -28.95 14.10 -9.18
C PRO A 51 -29.08 14.62 -7.74
N ASP A 52 -28.45 13.95 -6.77
CA ASP A 52 -28.47 14.32 -5.35
C ASP A 52 -27.67 15.61 -5.04
N THR A 53 -26.89 16.12 -5.98
CA THR A 53 -26.19 17.41 -5.85
C THR A 53 -27.16 18.58 -5.81
N PHE A 54 -28.31 18.44 -6.45
CA PHE A 54 -29.34 19.48 -6.51
C PHE A 54 -30.16 19.47 -5.20
N TYR A 55 -30.38 20.67 -4.64
CA TYR A 55 -31.16 20.86 -3.42
C TYR A 55 -32.65 20.89 -3.71
N ASP A 56 -33.08 21.60 -4.79
CA ASP A 56 -34.49 21.65 -5.19
C ASP A 56 -34.91 20.32 -5.82
N PRO A 57 -35.94 19.64 -5.27
CA PRO A 57 -36.45 18.39 -5.83
C PRO A 57 -36.86 18.46 -7.31
N ARG A 58 -37.26 19.64 -7.80
CA ARG A 58 -37.60 19.86 -9.20
C ARG A 58 -36.34 19.79 -10.07
N HIS A 59 -35.27 20.46 -9.64
CA HIS A 59 -33.98 20.46 -10.32
C HIS A 59 -33.34 19.08 -10.37
N LYS A 60 -33.45 18.31 -9.29
CA LYS A 60 -33.00 16.91 -9.24
C LYS A 60 -33.68 16.08 -10.32
N ARG A 61 -35.01 16.21 -10.48
CA ARG A 61 -35.79 15.46 -11.50
C ARG A 61 -35.42 15.91 -12.92
N ILE A 62 -35.29 17.22 -13.14
CA ILE A 62 -34.86 17.77 -14.43
C ILE A 62 -33.48 17.21 -14.81
N TYR A 63 -32.52 17.23 -13.88
CA TYR A 63 -31.18 16.69 -14.13
C TYR A 63 -31.18 15.17 -14.40
N GLN A 64 -32.02 14.42 -13.68
CA GLN A 64 -32.21 12.98 -13.95
C GLN A 64 -32.71 12.72 -15.38
N ALA A 65 -33.70 13.50 -15.83
CA ALA A 65 -34.22 13.39 -17.20
C ALA A 65 -33.13 13.72 -18.24
N ILE A 66 -32.37 14.78 -18.02
CA ILE A 66 -31.23 15.17 -18.90
C ILE A 66 -30.20 14.04 -18.94
N GLN A 67 -29.86 13.44 -17.79
CA GLN A 67 -28.91 12.32 -17.69
C GLN A 67 -29.37 11.10 -18.51
N VAL A 68 -30.64 10.72 -18.42
CA VAL A 68 -31.23 9.62 -19.19
C VAL A 68 -31.16 9.92 -20.70
N MET A 69 -31.56 11.12 -21.10
CA MET A 69 -31.55 11.53 -22.51
C MET A 69 -30.13 11.52 -23.09
N ASN A 70 -29.14 11.96 -22.30
CA ASN A 70 -27.75 11.96 -22.73
C ASN A 70 -27.17 10.54 -22.85
N MET A 71 -27.55 9.61 -21.94
CA MET A 71 -27.20 8.19 -22.05
C MET A 71 -27.80 7.52 -23.30
N GLU A 72 -28.96 8.01 -23.77
CA GLU A 72 -29.64 7.54 -24.96
C GLU A 72 -29.17 8.28 -26.24
N GLU A 73 -28.12 9.12 -26.13
CA GLU A 73 -27.61 9.98 -27.22
C GLU A 73 -28.68 10.86 -27.87
N ARG A 74 -29.68 11.28 -27.11
CA ARG A 74 -30.79 12.14 -27.58
C ARG A 74 -30.45 13.60 -27.32
N PRO A 75 -30.80 14.50 -28.29
CA PRO A 75 -30.56 15.92 -28.09
C PRO A 75 -31.37 16.45 -26.90
N VAL A 76 -30.72 17.31 -26.10
CA VAL A 76 -31.34 17.93 -24.91
C VAL A 76 -31.62 19.41 -25.26
N ASP A 77 -32.91 19.71 -25.41
CA ASP A 77 -33.44 21.07 -25.50
C ASP A 77 -34.77 21.15 -24.72
N ILE A 78 -35.33 22.36 -24.62
CA ILE A 78 -36.56 22.59 -23.83
C ILE A 78 -37.71 21.67 -24.28
N MET A 79 -37.88 21.47 -25.61
CA MET A 79 -38.99 20.71 -26.18
C MET A 79 -38.82 19.22 -25.96
N THR A 80 -37.64 18.68 -26.21
CA THR A 80 -37.32 17.26 -26.02
C THR A 80 -37.29 16.88 -24.56
N LEU A 81 -36.83 17.76 -23.67
CA LEU A 81 -36.85 17.56 -22.22
C LEU A 81 -38.28 17.61 -21.66
N ALA A 82 -39.13 18.52 -22.14
CA ALA A 82 -40.53 18.59 -21.75
C ALA A 82 -41.27 17.32 -22.18
N ASP A 83 -41.05 16.81 -23.40
CA ASP A 83 -41.61 15.55 -23.90
C ASP A 83 -41.17 14.36 -23.04
N GLN A 84 -39.86 14.28 -22.68
CA GLN A 84 -39.32 13.24 -21.82
C GLN A 84 -39.96 13.25 -20.42
N LEU A 85 -40.08 14.43 -19.81
CA LEU A 85 -40.71 14.61 -18.51
C LEU A 85 -42.22 14.30 -18.54
N ALA A 86 -42.90 14.61 -19.68
CA ALA A 86 -44.28 14.24 -19.86
C ALA A 86 -44.49 12.72 -19.98
N LYS A 87 -43.62 12.01 -20.72
CA LYS A 87 -43.62 10.56 -20.86
C LYS A 87 -43.45 9.84 -19.53
N THR A 88 -42.61 10.39 -18.66
CA THR A 88 -42.37 9.83 -17.30
C THR A 88 -43.37 10.29 -16.26
N GLY A 89 -44.33 11.19 -16.61
CA GLY A 89 -45.31 11.74 -15.67
C GLY A 89 -44.75 12.68 -14.63
N GLU A 90 -43.55 13.26 -14.90
CA GLU A 90 -42.83 14.17 -13.99
C GLU A 90 -43.00 15.64 -14.36
N LEU A 91 -43.56 15.99 -15.54
CA LEU A 91 -43.61 17.35 -16.04
C LEU A 91 -44.34 18.31 -15.08
N ASP A 92 -45.48 17.90 -14.54
CA ASP A 92 -46.23 18.73 -13.60
C ASP A 92 -45.51 18.93 -12.27
N LYS A 93 -44.74 17.92 -11.84
CA LYS A 93 -43.99 17.95 -10.57
C LYS A 93 -42.78 18.89 -10.63
N VAL A 94 -42.26 19.16 -11.83
CA VAL A 94 -41.16 20.09 -12.01
C VAL A 94 -41.62 21.54 -12.28
N GLY A 95 -42.94 21.79 -12.39
CA GLY A 95 -43.52 23.08 -12.60
C GLY A 95 -43.97 23.35 -14.05
N GLY A 96 -44.09 22.28 -14.84
CA GLY A 96 -44.53 22.38 -16.25
C GLY A 96 -43.50 22.94 -17.23
N ALA A 97 -43.88 22.99 -18.50
CA ALA A 97 -43.02 23.52 -19.57
C ALA A 97 -42.63 24.99 -19.37
N GLN A 98 -43.53 25.78 -18.72
CA GLN A 98 -43.21 27.17 -18.42
C GLN A 98 -41.99 27.33 -17.52
N TYR A 99 -41.85 26.47 -16.50
CA TYR A 99 -40.69 26.53 -15.61
C TYR A 99 -39.37 26.21 -16.35
N LEU A 100 -39.39 25.27 -17.29
CA LEU A 100 -38.23 24.94 -18.12
C LEU A 100 -37.84 26.15 -19.01
N MET A 101 -38.84 26.84 -19.56
CA MET A 101 -38.63 28.08 -20.35
C MET A 101 -38.02 29.19 -19.48
N ASP A 102 -38.54 29.38 -18.26
CA ASP A 102 -38.02 30.38 -17.33
C ASP A 102 -36.54 30.14 -16.94
N ILE A 103 -36.18 28.89 -16.69
CA ILE A 103 -34.80 28.47 -16.41
C ILE A 103 -33.90 28.75 -17.61
N SER A 104 -34.32 28.37 -18.82
CA SER A 104 -33.54 28.56 -20.03
C SER A 104 -33.41 30.03 -20.41
N ALA A 105 -34.47 30.81 -20.26
CA ALA A 105 -34.46 32.25 -20.56
C ALA A 105 -33.54 33.08 -19.64
N GLY A 106 -33.29 32.56 -18.41
CA GLY A 106 -32.39 33.18 -17.45
C GLY A 106 -30.89 33.04 -17.77
N MET A 107 -30.55 32.24 -18.82
CA MET A 107 -29.14 31.97 -19.18
C MET A 107 -28.77 32.58 -20.53
N ALA A 108 -27.69 33.36 -20.53
CA ALA A 108 -27.14 33.96 -21.75
C ALA A 108 -26.00 33.14 -22.38
N SER A 109 -25.33 32.26 -21.63
CA SER A 109 -24.18 31.48 -22.08
C SER A 109 -23.84 30.32 -21.14
N ALA A 110 -23.36 29.20 -21.70
CA ALA A 110 -22.85 28.04 -20.95
C ALA A 110 -21.37 28.18 -20.52
N ALA A 111 -20.70 29.31 -20.85
CA ALA A 111 -19.24 29.46 -20.68
C ALA A 111 -18.73 29.25 -19.25
N HIS A 112 -19.55 29.37 -18.22
CA HIS A 112 -19.18 29.25 -16.82
C HIS A 112 -19.81 28.02 -16.13
N VAL A 113 -20.36 27.08 -16.90
CA VAL A 113 -21.09 25.93 -16.35
C VAL A 113 -20.23 25.06 -15.41
N GLU A 114 -18.95 24.87 -15.71
CA GLU A 114 -18.02 24.14 -14.84
C GLU A 114 -17.85 24.83 -13.49
N SER A 115 -17.63 26.16 -13.48
CA SER A 115 -17.51 26.92 -12.23
C SER A 115 -18.78 26.83 -11.39
N HIS A 116 -19.96 26.90 -12.02
CA HIS A 116 -21.24 26.72 -11.37
C HIS A 116 -21.42 25.29 -10.82
N ALA A 117 -21.02 24.27 -11.59
CA ALA A 117 -21.04 22.87 -11.14
C ALA A 117 -20.14 22.64 -9.91
N ARG A 118 -18.96 23.24 -9.87
CA ARG A 118 -18.05 23.19 -8.70
C ARG A 118 -18.68 23.83 -7.46
N ILE A 119 -19.42 24.94 -7.60
CA ILE A 119 -20.17 25.55 -6.49
C ILE A 119 -21.25 24.59 -5.97
N LEU A 120 -22.01 23.95 -6.85
CA LEU A 120 -23.05 22.98 -6.46
C LEU A 120 -22.44 21.77 -5.76
N ALA A 121 -21.37 21.22 -6.29
CA ALA A 121 -20.64 20.10 -5.66
C ALA A 121 -20.14 20.46 -4.25
N GLN A 122 -19.63 21.69 -4.06
CA GLN A 122 -19.23 22.18 -2.74
C GLN A 122 -20.42 22.30 -1.77
N LYS A 123 -21.57 22.83 -2.23
CA LYS A 123 -22.80 22.90 -1.42
C LYS A 123 -23.33 21.51 -1.05
N TYR A 124 -23.27 20.59 -1.98
CA TYR A 124 -23.63 19.19 -1.72
C TYR A 124 -22.72 18.55 -0.66
N MET A 125 -21.40 18.73 -0.78
CA MET A 125 -20.46 18.23 0.21
C MET A 125 -20.72 18.82 1.61
N GLN A 126 -21.06 20.11 1.69
CA GLN A 126 -21.43 20.73 2.98
C GLN A 126 -22.67 20.06 3.57
N ARG A 127 -23.70 19.74 2.75
CA ARG A 127 -24.91 19.02 3.21
C ARG A 127 -24.57 17.61 3.69
N GLN A 128 -23.72 16.89 2.95
CA GLN A 128 -23.28 15.54 3.34
C GLN A 128 -22.52 15.56 4.67
N LEU A 129 -21.66 16.54 4.89
CA LEU A 129 -20.95 16.71 6.17
C LEU A 129 -21.89 17.05 7.33
N ILE A 130 -22.93 17.87 7.09
CA ILE A 130 -23.94 18.19 8.10
C ILE A 130 -24.75 16.95 8.45
N HIS A 131 -25.15 16.15 7.44
CA HIS A 131 -25.89 14.90 7.66
C HIS A 131 -25.04 13.91 8.47
N TYR A 132 -23.80 13.69 8.04
CA TYR A 132 -22.83 12.87 8.74
C TYR A 132 -22.64 13.29 10.21
N ALA A 133 -22.46 14.59 10.47
CA ALA A 133 -22.32 15.09 11.83
C ALA A 133 -23.57 14.83 12.69
N GLY A 134 -24.77 14.98 12.11
CA GLY A 134 -26.04 14.68 12.80
C GLY A 134 -26.23 13.19 13.09
N ASP A 135 -25.81 12.32 12.19
CA ASP A 135 -25.87 10.87 12.38
C ASP A 135 -24.93 10.44 13.51
N ILE A 136 -23.69 10.95 13.52
CA ILE A 136 -22.71 10.70 14.59
C ILE A 136 -23.22 11.27 15.93
N GLU A 137 -23.77 12.49 15.95
CA GLU A 137 -24.37 13.07 17.15
C GLU A 137 -25.48 12.17 17.70
N THR A 138 -26.39 11.72 16.84
CA THR A 138 -27.52 10.85 17.24
C THR A 138 -27.02 9.55 17.85
N MET A 139 -26.03 8.90 17.23
CA MET A 139 -25.44 7.66 17.72
C MET A 139 -24.69 7.84 19.03
N ALA A 140 -24.03 9.00 19.23
CA ALA A 140 -23.31 9.30 20.47
C ALA A 140 -24.22 9.45 21.68
N TYR A 141 -25.51 9.75 21.47
CA TYR A 141 -26.53 9.81 22.54
C TYR A 141 -27.23 8.46 22.78
N GLU A 142 -26.97 7.43 21.96
CA GLU A 142 -27.55 6.10 22.17
C GLU A 142 -26.82 5.37 23.31
N GLU A 143 -27.55 5.07 24.41
CA GLU A 143 -27.01 4.25 25.50
C GLU A 143 -26.79 2.83 25.03
N GLY A 144 -25.52 2.38 25.01
CA GLY A 144 -25.13 1.01 24.63
C GLY A 144 -24.30 0.90 23.36
N VAL A 145 -24.03 1.99 22.67
CA VAL A 145 -23.03 2.01 21.57
C VAL A 145 -21.64 2.10 22.17
N ASP A 146 -20.76 1.17 21.79
CA ASP A 146 -19.34 1.22 22.18
C ASP A 146 -18.67 2.42 21.52
N VAL A 147 -17.88 3.16 22.30
CA VAL A 147 -17.15 4.34 21.81
C VAL A 147 -16.22 4.00 20.68
N ASP A 148 -15.57 2.84 20.73
CA ASP A 148 -14.67 2.38 19.67
C ASP A 148 -15.45 2.05 18.38
N GLU A 149 -16.65 1.47 18.48
CA GLU A 149 -17.52 1.23 17.33
C GLU A 149 -18.02 2.54 16.71
N LEU A 150 -18.39 3.51 17.54
CA LEU A 150 -18.80 4.84 17.11
C LEU A 150 -17.67 5.56 16.35
N MET A 151 -16.45 5.54 16.90
CA MET A 151 -15.27 6.14 16.26
C MET A 151 -14.95 5.48 14.92
N GLN A 152 -14.97 4.16 14.85
CA GLN A 152 -14.73 3.41 13.62
C GLN A 152 -15.74 3.74 12.52
N LYS A 153 -17.03 3.85 12.89
CA LYS A 153 -18.08 4.21 11.93
C LYS A 153 -17.91 5.65 11.44
N ALA A 154 -17.61 6.58 12.36
CA ALA A 154 -17.36 7.98 12.03
C ALA A 154 -16.18 8.11 11.04
N GLU A 155 -15.08 7.40 11.29
CA GLU A 155 -13.91 7.39 10.42
C GLU A 155 -14.23 6.78 9.04
N GLY A 156 -14.95 5.67 9.00
CA GLY A 156 -15.33 4.99 7.76
C GLY A 156 -16.21 5.86 6.85
N GLU A 157 -17.22 6.51 7.39
CA GLU A 157 -18.13 7.38 6.63
C GLU A 157 -17.41 8.65 6.14
N LEU A 158 -16.59 9.27 6.99
CA LEU A 158 -15.78 10.43 6.61
C LEU A 158 -14.81 10.08 5.47
N PHE A 159 -14.22 8.88 5.53
CA PHE A 159 -13.35 8.38 4.49
C PHE A 159 -14.07 8.21 3.14
N GLN A 160 -15.29 7.64 3.14
CA GLN A 160 -16.10 7.50 1.94
C GLN A 160 -16.45 8.87 1.33
N LEU A 161 -16.83 9.84 2.15
CA LEU A 161 -17.08 11.21 1.72
C LEU A 161 -15.83 11.86 1.09
N SER A 162 -14.66 11.62 1.67
CA SER A 162 -13.38 12.12 1.16
C SER A 162 -12.99 11.46 -0.17
N GLN A 163 -13.15 10.14 -0.29
CA GLN A 163 -12.81 9.42 -1.53
C GLN A 163 -13.67 9.84 -2.73
N ASN A 164 -14.97 10.03 -2.51
CA ASN A 164 -15.88 10.45 -3.55
C ASN A 164 -15.56 11.84 -4.13
N ASN A 165 -14.75 12.63 -3.42
CA ASN A 165 -14.39 14.00 -3.77
C ASN A 165 -12.98 14.15 -4.37
N MET A 166 -12.15 13.08 -4.32
CA MET A 166 -10.79 13.09 -4.87
C MET A 166 -10.79 12.67 -6.35
N LYS A 167 -11.46 13.47 -7.21
CA LYS A 167 -11.19 13.37 -8.65
C LYS A 167 -9.90 14.13 -8.94
N GLN A 168 -8.92 13.44 -9.51
CA GLN A 168 -7.69 14.04 -9.99
C GLN A 168 -8.04 14.91 -11.21
N ASP A 169 -7.67 16.18 -11.18
CA ASP A 169 -7.68 17.02 -12.37
C ASP A 169 -6.72 16.41 -13.42
N TYR A 170 -7.10 16.50 -14.69
CA TYR A 170 -6.22 16.09 -15.78
C TYR A 170 -4.95 16.95 -15.76
N THR A 171 -3.80 16.30 -15.78
CA THR A 171 -2.51 16.99 -15.84
C THR A 171 -2.05 17.06 -17.30
N GLN A 172 -1.74 18.25 -17.79
CA GLN A 172 -1.14 18.40 -19.11
C GLN A 172 0.17 17.65 -19.18
N ILE A 173 0.47 17.01 -20.31
CA ILE A 173 1.63 16.13 -20.45
C ILE A 173 2.99 16.85 -20.29
N ASP A 174 3.10 18.11 -20.69
CA ASP A 174 4.37 18.86 -20.74
C ASP A 174 5.12 18.93 -19.40
N PRO A 175 4.48 19.29 -18.26
CA PRO A 175 5.18 19.26 -16.96
C PRO A 175 5.60 17.84 -16.56
N VAL A 176 4.81 16.81 -16.91
CA VAL A 176 5.11 15.41 -16.60
C VAL A 176 6.30 14.91 -17.41
N VAL A 177 6.42 15.29 -18.68
CA VAL A 177 7.60 14.96 -19.52
C VAL A 177 8.86 15.60 -18.93
N LYS A 178 8.81 16.85 -18.50
CA LYS A 178 9.96 17.53 -17.87
C LYS A 178 10.42 16.81 -16.60
N GLU A 179 9.46 16.38 -15.78
CA GLU A 179 9.76 15.61 -14.57
C GLU A 179 10.38 14.24 -14.90
N ALA A 180 9.82 13.52 -15.88
CA ALA A 180 10.35 12.23 -16.33
C ALA A 180 11.79 12.36 -16.85
N VAL A 181 12.08 13.39 -17.65
CA VAL A 181 13.45 13.65 -18.13
C VAL A 181 14.39 13.97 -16.97
N ALA A 182 13.95 14.74 -15.97
CA ALA A 182 14.76 15.04 -14.80
C ALA A 182 15.09 13.77 -13.97
N ILE A 183 14.15 12.83 -13.86
CA ILE A 183 14.37 11.52 -13.21
C ILE A 183 15.42 10.72 -14.00
N LEU A 184 15.33 10.64 -15.32
CA LEU A 184 16.30 9.96 -16.18
C LEU A 184 17.70 10.56 -16.06
N GLN A 185 17.82 11.89 -16.01
CA GLN A 185 19.10 12.57 -15.83
C GLN A 185 19.74 12.27 -14.47
N ARG A 186 18.94 12.22 -13.39
CA ARG A 186 19.43 11.84 -12.05
C ARG A 186 19.90 10.38 -12.02
N ALA A 187 19.15 9.47 -12.65
CA ALA A 187 19.52 8.06 -12.73
C ALA A 187 20.84 7.86 -13.49
N ALA A 188 21.06 8.60 -14.58
CA ALA A 188 22.31 8.55 -15.35
C ALA A 188 23.53 9.08 -14.57
N GLN A 189 23.33 9.95 -13.57
CA GLN A 189 24.40 10.47 -12.72
C GLN A 189 24.74 9.56 -11.53
N ASN A 190 23.82 8.67 -11.14
CA ASN A 190 24.03 7.73 -10.05
C ASN A 190 24.90 6.56 -10.54
N SER A 191 25.99 6.27 -9.82
CA SER A 191 26.91 5.18 -10.10
C SER A 191 26.31 3.79 -9.86
N GLY A 192 25.28 3.43 -10.58
CA GLY A 192 24.56 2.16 -10.45
C GLY A 192 23.24 2.14 -11.22
N GLY A 193 22.86 3.28 -11.85
CA GLY A 193 21.65 3.35 -12.68
C GLY A 193 20.32 3.18 -11.92
N LEU A 194 20.32 3.24 -10.57
CA LEU A 194 19.13 3.08 -9.75
C LEU A 194 18.26 4.31 -9.84
N THR A 195 17.00 4.11 -10.19
CA THR A 195 15.96 5.15 -10.21
C THR A 195 15.18 5.19 -8.91
N GLY A 196 15.07 4.06 -8.20
CA GLY A 196 14.39 3.90 -6.93
C GLY A 196 15.30 3.90 -5.72
N ILE A 197 14.72 3.60 -4.54
CA ILE A 197 15.46 3.40 -3.29
C ILE A 197 16.20 2.06 -3.38
N PRO A 198 17.53 2.00 -3.13
CA PRO A 198 18.28 0.76 -3.17
C PRO A 198 17.68 -0.31 -2.27
N THR A 199 17.61 -1.55 -2.73
CA THR A 199 17.17 -2.69 -1.92
C THR A 199 18.26 -3.15 -0.96
N GLY A 200 19.51 -2.88 -1.33
CA GLY A 200 20.70 -3.36 -0.65
C GLY A 200 21.10 -4.77 -1.06
N TYR A 201 20.50 -5.30 -2.12
CA TYR A 201 20.86 -6.57 -2.75
C TYR A 201 21.08 -6.36 -4.24
N ARG A 202 22.29 -6.63 -4.73
CA ARG A 202 22.70 -6.34 -6.12
C ARG A 202 21.77 -7.02 -7.13
N GLY A 203 21.50 -8.32 -6.95
CA GLY A 203 20.62 -9.05 -7.86
C GLY A 203 19.18 -8.52 -7.90
N LEU A 204 18.65 -8.00 -6.79
CA LEU A 204 17.34 -7.33 -6.78
C LEU A 204 17.41 -5.96 -7.44
N ASP A 205 18.44 -5.18 -7.14
CA ASP A 205 18.64 -3.85 -7.70
C ASP A 205 18.83 -3.90 -9.23
N ASP A 206 19.55 -4.89 -9.74
CA ASP A 206 19.72 -5.13 -11.19
C ASP A 206 18.39 -5.42 -11.89
N MET A 207 17.48 -6.15 -11.24
CA MET A 207 16.18 -6.53 -11.83
C MET A 207 15.07 -5.48 -11.62
N THR A 208 15.14 -4.70 -10.53
CA THR A 208 14.05 -3.79 -10.12
C THR A 208 14.40 -2.31 -10.27
N SER A 209 15.69 -1.98 -10.42
CA SER A 209 16.24 -0.62 -10.32
C SER A 209 15.91 0.06 -8.98
N GLY A 210 15.77 -0.75 -7.90
CA GLY A 210 15.38 -0.33 -6.56
C GLY A 210 13.86 -0.20 -6.35
N TRP A 211 13.44 0.15 -5.13
CA TRP A 211 12.04 0.36 -4.78
C TRP A 211 11.52 1.66 -5.39
N GLN A 212 10.55 1.54 -6.31
CA GLN A 212 10.05 2.69 -7.07
C GLN A 212 8.96 3.46 -6.30
N PRO A 213 8.93 4.80 -6.39
CA PRO A 213 7.84 5.59 -5.82
C PRO A 213 6.47 5.12 -6.32
N SER A 214 5.46 5.24 -5.47
CA SER A 214 4.06 4.84 -5.73
C SER A 214 3.83 3.35 -5.96
N ASP A 215 4.86 2.48 -5.83
CA ASP A 215 4.67 1.04 -6.00
C ASP A 215 4.21 0.37 -4.71
N LEU A 216 3.27 -0.57 -4.87
CA LEU A 216 2.92 -1.56 -3.86
C LEU A 216 3.69 -2.85 -4.16
N VAL A 217 4.59 -3.21 -3.25
CA VAL A 217 5.39 -4.43 -3.31
C VAL A 217 4.89 -5.41 -2.26
N ILE A 218 4.51 -6.60 -2.69
CA ILE A 218 4.09 -7.67 -1.79
C ILE A 218 5.24 -8.65 -1.59
N ILE A 219 5.63 -8.86 -0.33
CA ILE A 219 6.64 -9.85 0.05
C ILE A 219 5.91 -11.02 0.73
N ALA A 220 5.76 -12.13 0.04
CA ALA A 220 4.96 -13.24 0.51
C ALA A 220 5.80 -14.51 0.77
N GLY A 221 5.33 -15.37 1.66
CA GLY A 221 5.97 -16.65 1.97
C GLY A 221 5.23 -17.40 3.06
N ARG A 222 5.52 -18.69 3.18
CA ARG A 222 4.99 -19.51 4.27
C ARG A 222 5.61 -19.10 5.63
N PRO A 223 4.98 -19.45 6.77
CA PRO A 223 5.63 -19.33 8.08
C PRO A 223 7.03 -19.96 8.09
N ALA A 224 7.94 -19.41 8.89
CA ALA A 224 9.33 -19.84 9.00
C ALA A 224 10.24 -19.67 7.76
N MET A 225 9.73 -19.16 6.63
CA MET A 225 10.56 -18.84 5.45
C MET A 225 11.45 -17.60 5.65
N GLY A 226 11.22 -16.81 6.71
CA GLY A 226 12.03 -15.64 7.02
C GLY A 226 11.53 -14.32 6.42
N LYS A 227 10.22 -14.17 6.12
CA LYS A 227 9.63 -12.92 5.61
C LYS A 227 10.03 -11.69 6.45
N THR A 228 9.72 -11.71 7.74
CA THR A 228 10.09 -10.64 8.67
C THR A 228 11.59 -10.41 8.72
N SER A 229 12.41 -11.48 8.69
CA SER A 229 13.87 -11.36 8.63
C SER A 229 14.36 -10.70 7.35
N PHE A 230 13.73 -11.00 6.21
CA PHE A 230 14.02 -10.35 4.93
C PHE A 230 13.62 -8.87 4.95
N ALA A 231 12.42 -8.56 5.45
CA ALA A 231 11.97 -7.17 5.63
C ALA A 231 12.92 -6.38 6.56
N LEU A 232 13.35 -6.96 7.68
CA LEU A 232 14.30 -6.33 8.60
C LEU A 232 15.69 -6.15 7.96
N SER A 233 16.13 -7.10 7.13
CA SER A 233 17.38 -6.95 6.39
C SER A 233 17.30 -5.82 5.36
N ILE A 234 16.15 -5.66 4.65
CA ILE A 234 15.88 -4.50 3.79
C ILE A 234 15.87 -3.21 4.63
N ALA A 235 15.13 -3.20 5.75
CA ALA A 235 15.05 -2.04 6.64
C ALA A 235 16.44 -1.58 7.11
N LYS A 236 17.31 -2.54 7.49
CA LYS A 236 18.69 -2.30 7.86
C LYS A 236 19.48 -1.73 6.67
N ASN A 237 19.42 -2.36 5.50
CA ASN A 237 20.13 -1.89 4.33
C ASN A 237 19.71 -0.45 3.98
N VAL A 238 18.41 -0.19 3.87
CA VAL A 238 17.86 1.12 3.47
C VAL A 238 18.18 2.21 4.49
N ALA A 239 17.95 1.95 5.78
CA ALA A 239 18.08 3.00 6.79
C ALA A 239 19.49 3.12 7.40
N VAL A 240 20.24 2.01 7.54
CA VAL A 240 21.56 2.03 8.18
C VAL A 240 22.68 2.23 7.16
N ASP A 241 22.58 1.59 5.97
CA ASP A 241 23.64 1.65 4.97
C ASP A 241 23.45 2.83 3.99
N TYR A 242 22.19 3.17 3.66
CA TYR A 242 21.86 4.26 2.71
C TYR A 242 21.29 5.52 3.36
N ASP A 243 21.10 5.53 4.70
CA ASP A 243 20.57 6.67 5.47
C ASP A 243 19.21 7.20 4.95
N VAL A 244 18.36 6.29 4.43
CA VAL A 244 17.03 6.64 3.93
C VAL A 244 15.99 6.40 5.03
N PRO A 245 15.18 7.43 5.40
CA PRO A 245 14.16 7.30 6.44
C PRO A 245 13.06 6.31 6.05
N ILE A 246 12.77 5.35 6.95
CA ILE A 246 11.74 4.34 6.77
C ILE A 246 10.72 4.34 7.90
N GLY A 247 9.47 3.99 7.59
CA GLY A 247 8.42 3.68 8.56
C GLY A 247 8.13 2.18 8.57
N PHE A 248 8.16 1.54 9.72
CA PHE A 248 7.91 0.11 9.88
C PHE A 248 6.71 -0.11 10.81
N PHE A 249 5.62 -0.63 10.28
CA PHE A 249 4.42 -1.00 11.02
C PHE A 249 4.45 -2.49 11.32
N SER A 250 4.63 -2.85 12.59
CA SER A 250 4.73 -4.22 13.07
C SER A 250 3.44 -4.63 13.79
N LEU A 251 2.60 -5.40 13.11
CA LEU A 251 1.30 -5.82 13.65
C LEU A 251 1.37 -7.15 14.41
N GLU A 252 2.47 -7.91 14.22
CA GLU A 252 2.69 -9.22 14.84
C GLU A 252 3.64 -9.13 16.04
N MET A 253 4.66 -8.28 15.97
CA MET A 253 5.74 -8.24 16.96
C MET A 253 5.79 -6.88 17.63
N ASN A 254 6.08 -6.87 18.94
CA ASN A 254 6.31 -5.61 19.65
C ASN A 254 7.67 -4.99 19.30
N ASN A 255 7.82 -3.69 19.58
CA ASN A 255 8.99 -2.89 19.27
C ASN A 255 10.30 -3.51 19.77
N VAL A 256 10.32 -4.02 21.01
CA VAL A 256 11.54 -4.60 21.61
C VAL A 256 11.96 -5.88 20.90
N GLN A 257 11.03 -6.75 20.53
CA GLN A 257 11.31 -7.97 19.78
C GLN A 257 11.87 -7.67 18.39
N LEU A 258 11.32 -6.66 17.73
CA LEU A 258 11.77 -6.22 16.42
C LEU A 258 13.17 -5.63 16.49
N VAL A 259 13.43 -4.76 17.48
CA VAL A 259 14.76 -4.18 17.70
C VAL A 259 15.80 -5.25 18.07
N ASN A 260 15.44 -6.26 18.87
CA ASN A 260 16.35 -7.38 19.17
C ASN A 260 16.74 -8.16 17.91
N ARG A 261 15.81 -8.37 16.98
CA ARG A 261 16.13 -8.98 15.67
C ARG A 261 17.01 -8.06 14.81
N LEU A 262 16.77 -6.74 14.81
CA LEU A 262 17.66 -5.79 14.14
C LEU A 262 19.05 -5.79 14.73
N ILE A 263 19.18 -5.84 16.05
CA ILE A 263 20.50 -5.95 16.75
C ILE A 263 21.18 -7.25 16.33
N SER A 264 20.48 -8.39 16.34
CA SER A 264 21.02 -9.67 15.88
C SER A 264 21.52 -9.57 14.43
N ASN A 265 20.77 -8.96 13.56
CA ASN A 265 21.09 -8.78 12.15
C ASN A 265 22.31 -7.87 11.92
N VAL A 266 22.36 -6.71 12.59
CA VAL A 266 23.40 -5.70 12.42
C VAL A 266 24.70 -6.12 13.10
N CYS A 267 24.61 -6.65 14.34
CA CYS A 267 25.78 -6.98 15.14
C CYS A 267 26.31 -8.38 14.86
N GLU A 268 25.55 -9.21 14.13
CA GLU A 268 25.88 -10.63 13.90
C GLU A 268 26.11 -11.39 15.21
N ILE A 269 25.14 -11.21 16.11
CA ILE A 269 25.09 -11.89 17.41
C ILE A 269 23.85 -12.80 17.40
N SER A 270 24.02 -14.04 17.86
CA SER A 270 22.91 -14.99 17.92
C SER A 270 21.73 -14.43 18.70
N GLY A 271 20.53 -14.49 18.10
CA GLY A 271 19.30 -14.04 18.76
C GLY A 271 19.05 -14.74 20.10
N LYS A 272 19.48 -15.99 20.23
CA LYS A 272 19.39 -16.73 21.50
C LYS A 272 20.28 -16.12 22.59
N LYS A 273 21.51 -15.71 22.25
CA LYS A 273 22.44 -15.06 23.18
C LYS A 273 21.91 -13.69 23.61
N ILE A 274 21.31 -12.93 22.70
CA ILE A 274 20.69 -11.62 22.99
C ILE A 274 19.53 -11.80 23.99
N LEU A 275 18.64 -12.78 23.76
CA LEU A 275 17.51 -13.04 24.65
C LEU A 275 17.91 -13.50 26.04
N ASN A 276 18.97 -14.30 26.15
CA ASN A 276 19.45 -14.86 27.42
C ASN A 276 20.47 -13.95 28.12
N GLY A 277 20.92 -12.86 27.50
CA GLY A 277 21.97 -11.99 28.03
C GLY A 277 23.37 -12.65 28.11
N GLN A 278 23.56 -13.78 27.42
CA GLN A 278 24.81 -14.58 27.47
C GLN A 278 25.75 -14.19 26.35
N LEU A 279 26.20 -12.93 26.34
CA LEU A 279 27.17 -12.45 25.38
C LEU A 279 28.59 -12.60 25.92
N GLU A 280 29.51 -12.99 25.06
CA GLU A 280 30.95 -13.02 25.32
C GLU A 280 31.57 -11.63 25.20
N GLN A 281 32.76 -11.41 25.77
CA GLN A 281 33.42 -10.11 25.74
C GLN A 281 33.59 -9.53 24.31
N PRO A 282 34.00 -10.30 23.29
CA PRO A 282 34.10 -9.82 21.92
C PRO A 282 32.75 -9.45 21.31
N GLU A 283 31.66 -10.12 21.74
CA GLU A 283 30.31 -9.84 21.29
C GLU A 283 29.79 -8.53 21.89
N TRP A 284 30.13 -8.22 23.15
CA TRP A 284 29.85 -6.94 23.79
C TRP A 284 30.55 -5.78 23.07
N GLU A 285 31.81 -5.95 22.70
CA GLU A 285 32.58 -4.93 21.95
C GLU A 285 32.00 -4.71 20.55
N ARG A 286 31.61 -5.79 19.86
CA ARG A 286 30.94 -5.76 18.56
C ARG A 286 29.58 -5.04 18.66
N LEU A 287 28.82 -5.35 19.71
CA LEU A 287 27.54 -4.72 20.01
C LEU A 287 27.71 -3.21 20.18
N ASP A 288 28.63 -2.75 21.07
CA ASP A 288 28.85 -1.32 21.33
C ASP A 288 29.28 -0.56 20.05
N LYS A 289 30.16 -1.14 19.25
CA LYS A 289 30.65 -0.55 18.00
C LYS A 289 29.55 -0.41 16.95
N LYS A 290 28.73 -1.48 16.72
CA LYS A 290 27.71 -1.52 15.68
C LYS A 290 26.39 -0.87 16.13
N LEU A 291 26.08 -0.88 17.43
CA LEU A 291 24.87 -0.27 17.99
C LEU A 291 24.79 1.24 17.74
N ARG A 292 25.93 1.94 17.73
CA ARG A 292 25.99 3.37 17.42
C ARG A 292 25.43 3.70 16.03
N LYS A 293 25.65 2.84 15.04
CA LYS A 293 25.10 3.01 13.69
C LYS A 293 23.60 2.78 13.68
N LEU A 294 23.10 1.81 14.46
CA LEU A 294 21.68 1.51 14.54
C LEU A 294 20.92 2.59 15.33
N THR A 295 21.52 3.13 16.41
CA THR A 295 20.89 4.18 17.23
C THR A 295 20.66 5.47 16.46
N GLY A 296 21.49 5.79 15.48
CA GLY A 296 21.34 6.97 14.62
C GLY A 296 20.49 6.72 13.35
N ALA A 297 20.13 5.48 13.07
CA ALA A 297 19.42 5.15 11.84
C ALA A 297 17.97 5.68 11.84
N PRO A 298 17.50 6.26 10.73
CA PRO A 298 16.17 6.87 10.64
C PRO A 298 15.07 5.80 10.44
N ILE A 299 14.91 4.90 11.40
CA ILE A 299 13.86 3.86 11.44
C ILE A 299 12.79 4.27 12.43
N TYR A 300 11.56 4.45 11.95
CA TYR A 300 10.40 4.78 12.77
C TYR A 300 9.49 3.56 12.85
N ILE A 301 9.31 3.02 14.06
CA ILE A 301 8.57 1.79 14.31
C ILE A 301 7.24 2.12 15.00
N ASP A 302 6.18 1.46 14.55
CA ASP A 302 4.86 1.48 15.18
C ASP A 302 4.39 0.03 15.36
N ASP A 303 4.08 -0.38 16.61
CA ASP A 303 3.63 -1.72 16.96
C ASP A 303 2.17 -1.76 17.43
N THR A 304 1.36 -0.81 16.98
CA THR A 304 -0.08 -0.77 17.28
C THR A 304 -0.76 -2.03 16.72
N PRO A 305 -1.35 -2.89 17.57
CA PRO A 305 -2.02 -4.10 17.12
C PRO A 305 -3.34 -3.75 16.42
N GLY A 306 -3.73 -4.56 15.43
CA GLY A 306 -5.02 -4.41 14.77
C GLY A 306 -5.22 -3.07 14.04
N LEU A 307 -4.15 -2.47 13.56
CA LEU A 307 -4.14 -1.17 12.90
C LEU A 307 -5.13 -1.11 11.73
N SER A 308 -6.01 -0.13 11.74
CA SER A 308 -6.91 0.11 10.62
C SER A 308 -6.18 0.77 9.44
N VAL A 309 -6.70 0.56 8.21
CA VAL A 309 -6.16 1.21 7.01
C VAL A 309 -6.17 2.73 7.13
N PHE A 310 -7.21 3.27 7.76
CA PHE A 310 -7.37 4.70 7.97
C PHE A 310 -6.32 5.27 8.93
N GLU A 311 -6.12 4.58 10.05
CA GLU A 311 -5.10 4.94 11.04
C GLU A 311 -3.69 4.85 10.45
N LEU A 312 -3.40 3.77 9.68
CA LEU A 312 -2.16 3.63 8.93
C LEU A 312 -1.92 4.84 8.00
N ARG A 313 -2.94 5.24 7.23
CA ARG A 313 -2.85 6.39 6.32
C ARG A 313 -2.52 7.68 7.04
N THR A 314 -3.17 7.92 8.18
CA THR A 314 -2.94 9.10 9.01
C THR A 314 -1.53 9.13 9.60
N LYS A 315 -1.08 8.01 10.17
CA LYS A 315 0.29 7.85 10.70
C LYS A 315 1.34 7.97 9.60
N ALA A 316 1.10 7.35 8.44
CA ALA A 316 2.00 7.41 7.29
C ALA A 316 2.16 8.84 6.76
N ARG A 317 1.06 9.60 6.58
CA ARG A 317 1.11 11.02 6.20
C ARG A 317 1.95 11.85 7.17
N ARG A 318 1.77 11.63 8.48
CA ARG A 318 2.54 12.31 9.51
C ARG A 318 4.03 11.96 9.42
N LEU A 319 4.36 10.67 9.28
CA LEU A 319 5.75 10.21 9.15
C LEU A 319 6.43 10.80 7.91
N VAL A 320 5.74 10.82 6.77
CA VAL A 320 6.29 11.41 5.53
C VAL A 320 6.52 12.92 5.69
N ARG A 321 5.55 13.64 6.26
CA ARG A 321 5.63 15.10 6.41
C ARG A 321 6.63 15.54 7.46
N GLU A 322 6.65 14.88 8.63
CA GLU A 322 7.44 15.33 9.80
C GLU A 322 8.83 14.71 9.86
N LYS A 323 8.97 13.47 9.39
CA LYS A 323 10.21 12.69 9.47
C LYS A 323 10.86 12.44 8.09
N GLY A 324 10.21 12.86 7.00
CA GLY A 324 10.72 12.68 5.66
C GLY A 324 10.80 11.21 5.22
N VAL A 325 9.96 10.32 5.78
CA VAL A 325 9.94 8.90 5.44
C VAL A 325 9.76 8.70 3.94
N LYS A 326 10.59 7.83 3.35
CA LYS A 326 10.62 7.52 1.91
C LYS A 326 10.17 6.11 1.57
N LEU A 327 10.08 5.22 2.55
CA LEU A 327 9.66 3.82 2.39
C LEU A 327 8.78 3.42 3.57
N LEU A 328 7.64 2.78 3.29
CA LEU A 328 6.81 2.17 4.32
C LEU A 328 6.88 0.65 4.24
N MET A 329 6.94 0.01 5.41
CA MET A 329 6.93 -1.43 5.56
C MET A 329 5.83 -1.86 6.52
N ILE A 330 5.10 -2.94 6.20
CA ILE A 330 3.96 -3.43 6.98
C ILE A 330 4.09 -4.94 7.19
N ASP A 331 4.19 -5.39 8.45
CA ASP A 331 4.31 -6.79 8.84
C ASP A 331 3.14 -7.20 9.75
N TYR A 332 2.12 -7.88 9.27
CA TYR A 332 1.76 -8.29 7.91
C TYR A 332 0.29 -7.93 7.59
N LEU A 333 0.00 -7.81 6.32
CA LEU A 333 -1.25 -7.28 5.78
C LEU A 333 -2.52 -7.94 6.36
N GLN A 334 -2.51 -9.27 6.58
CA GLN A 334 -3.68 -9.99 7.09
C GLN A 334 -4.00 -9.71 8.58
N LEU A 335 -3.16 -8.99 9.31
CA LEU A 335 -3.49 -8.51 10.67
C LEU A 335 -4.12 -7.13 10.68
N MET A 336 -4.18 -6.47 9.53
CA MET A 336 -4.89 -5.20 9.39
C MET A 336 -6.39 -5.40 9.42
N ASN A 337 -7.09 -4.37 9.86
CA ASN A 337 -8.54 -4.29 9.86
C ASN A 337 -8.99 -3.18 8.89
N ALA A 338 -10.09 -3.43 8.19
CA ALA A 338 -10.80 -2.40 7.44
C ALA A 338 -12.07 -1.99 8.21
N ASN A 339 -11.88 -1.62 9.49
CA ASN A 339 -12.95 -1.27 10.41
C ASN A 339 -13.82 -0.12 9.85
N GLY A 340 -15.10 -0.15 10.18
CA GLY A 340 -16.10 0.81 9.68
C GLY A 340 -16.81 0.39 8.39
N MET A 341 -16.40 -0.71 7.75
CA MET A 341 -17.07 -1.27 6.57
C MET A 341 -17.60 -2.67 6.88
N LYS A 342 -18.81 -3.00 6.39
CA LYS A 342 -19.34 -4.36 6.49
C LYS A 342 -18.88 -5.17 5.27
N PHE A 343 -18.19 -6.27 5.50
CA PHE A 343 -17.71 -7.18 4.46
C PHE A 343 -18.47 -8.50 4.49
N GLY A 344 -18.75 -9.04 3.32
CA GLY A 344 -19.37 -10.36 3.18
C GLY A 344 -18.38 -11.50 3.42
N SER A 345 -17.08 -11.25 3.27
CA SER A 345 -16.03 -12.24 3.44
C SER A 345 -14.68 -11.61 3.80
N ARG A 346 -13.79 -12.40 4.40
CA ARG A 346 -12.40 -11.99 4.66
C ARG A 346 -11.63 -11.64 3.38
N GLN A 347 -11.96 -12.28 2.27
CA GLN A 347 -11.35 -11.98 0.97
C GLN A 347 -11.67 -10.56 0.50
N GLU A 348 -12.90 -10.13 0.68
CA GLU A 348 -13.33 -8.77 0.33
C GLU A 348 -12.65 -7.71 1.19
N GLU A 349 -12.50 -7.98 2.49
CA GLU A 349 -11.77 -7.12 3.42
C GLU A 349 -10.29 -6.97 3.01
N VAL A 350 -9.59 -8.08 2.76
CA VAL A 350 -8.19 -8.09 2.32
C VAL A 350 -8.03 -7.39 0.96
N SER A 351 -9.00 -7.54 0.06
CA SER A 351 -9.03 -6.82 -1.23
C SER A 351 -9.11 -5.31 -1.04
N THR A 352 -9.94 -4.88 -0.10
CA THR A 352 -10.10 -3.46 0.24
C THR A 352 -8.83 -2.89 0.88
N ILE A 353 -8.19 -3.65 1.77
CA ILE A 353 -6.92 -3.28 2.39
C ILE A 353 -5.84 -3.12 1.30
N SER A 354 -5.69 -4.11 0.41
CA SER A 354 -4.71 -4.08 -0.67
C SER A 354 -4.86 -2.84 -1.57
N ARG A 355 -6.09 -2.58 -2.03
CA ARG A 355 -6.41 -1.42 -2.85
C ARG A 355 -6.11 -0.10 -2.12
N SER A 356 -6.39 -0.05 -0.83
CA SER A 356 -6.11 1.11 0.01
C SER A 356 -4.62 1.35 0.19
N LEU A 357 -3.81 0.28 0.38
CA LEU A 357 -2.35 0.37 0.44
C LEU A 357 -1.77 0.90 -0.87
N LYS A 358 -2.28 0.44 -2.02
CA LYS A 358 -1.91 1.01 -3.32
C LYS A 358 -2.30 2.48 -3.44
N GLY A 359 -3.46 2.86 -2.90
CA GLY A 359 -3.90 4.25 -2.79
C GLY A 359 -2.93 5.10 -1.97
N ILE A 360 -2.49 4.62 -0.80
CA ILE A 360 -1.51 5.28 0.07
C ILE A 360 -0.16 5.45 -0.63
N ALA A 361 0.34 4.41 -1.31
CA ALA A 361 1.59 4.47 -2.05
C ALA A 361 1.56 5.58 -3.13
N LYS A 362 0.45 5.68 -3.89
CA LYS A 362 0.25 6.73 -4.89
C LYS A 362 0.12 8.12 -4.28
N GLU A 363 -0.68 8.25 -3.21
CA GLU A 363 -0.94 9.52 -2.54
C GLU A 363 0.33 10.14 -1.95
N LEU A 364 1.13 9.32 -1.27
CA LEU A 364 2.36 9.76 -0.61
C LEU A 364 3.56 9.78 -1.56
N ASN A 365 3.40 9.22 -2.77
CA ASN A 365 4.47 9.04 -3.77
C ASN A 365 5.72 8.35 -3.21
N ILE A 366 5.52 7.29 -2.41
CA ILE A 366 6.57 6.45 -1.84
C ILE A 366 6.24 4.97 -2.03
N PRO A 367 7.25 4.08 -2.10
CA PRO A 367 7.01 2.64 -2.10
C PRO A 367 6.43 2.15 -0.77
N VAL A 368 5.51 1.20 -0.87
CA VAL A 368 4.92 0.48 0.26
C VAL A 368 5.23 -1.01 0.11
N LEU A 369 5.99 -1.57 1.05
CA LEU A 369 6.30 -2.99 1.14
C LEU A 369 5.37 -3.62 2.15
N ALA A 370 4.49 -4.51 1.73
CA ALA A 370 3.56 -5.22 2.61
C ALA A 370 3.87 -6.72 2.63
N LEU A 371 4.06 -7.27 3.83
CA LEU A 371 4.26 -8.70 4.00
C LEU A 371 2.91 -9.42 3.92
N SER A 372 2.93 -10.61 3.33
CA SER A 372 1.73 -11.44 3.19
C SER A 372 2.05 -12.92 3.48
N GLN A 373 1.12 -13.61 4.09
CA GLN A 373 1.23 -15.05 4.32
C GLN A 373 0.59 -15.81 3.15
N LEU A 374 1.27 -16.87 2.68
CA LEU A 374 0.76 -17.75 1.64
C LEU A 374 -0.21 -18.80 2.18
N SER A 375 -1.11 -19.26 1.32
CA SER A 375 -2.01 -20.38 1.57
C SER A 375 -1.23 -21.67 1.95
N ARG A 376 -1.84 -22.53 2.77
CA ARG A 376 -1.27 -23.83 3.16
C ARG A 376 -1.17 -24.81 1.98
N ASN A 377 -1.87 -24.56 0.89
CA ASN A 377 -1.90 -25.44 -0.30
C ASN A 377 -0.51 -25.67 -0.91
N VAL A 378 0.44 -24.73 -0.72
CA VAL A 378 1.84 -24.91 -1.16
C VAL A 378 2.47 -26.14 -0.52
N GLU A 379 2.14 -26.42 0.75
CA GLU A 379 2.73 -27.54 1.51
C GLU A 379 2.18 -28.90 1.08
N ASN A 380 1.02 -28.94 0.42
CA ASN A 380 0.38 -30.17 -0.04
C ASN A 380 0.86 -30.62 -1.43
N ARG A 381 1.59 -29.76 -2.15
CA ARG A 381 2.11 -30.10 -3.47
C ARG A 381 3.34 -30.99 -3.35
N GLU A 382 3.47 -31.98 -4.24
CA GLU A 382 4.58 -32.92 -4.30
C GLU A 382 5.71 -32.44 -5.21
N GLY A 383 6.93 -32.93 -4.97
CA GLY A 383 8.11 -32.63 -5.78
C GLY A 383 8.80 -31.30 -5.48
N LEU A 384 9.98 -31.12 -6.05
CA LEU A 384 10.83 -29.92 -5.87
C LEU A 384 10.12 -28.66 -6.37
N GLU A 385 9.62 -28.70 -7.60
CA GLU A 385 8.87 -27.60 -8.22
C GLU A 385 7.50 -27.36 -7.51
N GLY A 386 6.89 -28.41 -6.96
CA GLY A 386 5.61 -28.31 -6.25
C GLY A 386 5.69 -27.43 -5.00
N LYS A 387 6.82 -27.41 -4.29
CA LYS A 387 7.04 -26.60 -3.09
C LYS A 387 7.38 -25.14 -3.41
N ARG A 388 7.69 -24.82 -4.67
CA ARG A 388 7.95 -23.46 -5.12
C ARG A 388 6.66 -22.65 -5.10
N PRO A 389 6.62 -21.46 -4.44
CA PRO A 389 5.42 -20.63 -4.39
C PRO A 389 5.08 -20.04 -5.77
N GLN A 390 3.78 -19.85 -6.01
CA GLN A 390 3.21 -19.30 -7.22
C GLN A 390 2.19 -18.20 -6.90
N LEU A 391 1.86 -17.34 -7.87
CA LEU A 391 0.87 -16.27 -7.67
C LEU A 391 -0.50 -16.78 -7.20
N SER A 392 -0.89 -17.98 -7.67
CA SER A 392 -2.11 -18.65 -7.21
C SER A 392 -2.14 -18.97 -5.70
N ASP A 393 -0.99 -18.96 -5.02
CA ASP A 393 -0.90 -19.23 -3.58
C ASP A 393 -1.27 -18.01 -2.73
N LEU A 394 -1.37 -16.83 -3.35
CA LEU A 394 -1.99 -15.62 -2.80
C LEU A 394 -3.53 -15.70 -2.82
N ARG A 395 -4.13 -16.85 -3.07
CA ARG A 395 -5.51 -17.13 -3.50
C ARG A 395 -6.62 -16.71 -2.53
N GLU A 396 -6.34 -16.51 -1.26
CA GLU A 396 -7.30 -15.86 -0.34
C GLU A 396 -7.42 -14.35 -0.60
N SER A 397 -6.64 -13.86 -1.59
CA SER A 397 -6.45 -12.44 -1.89
C SER A 397 -6.12 -12.21 -3.35
N GLY A 398 -6.91 -12.73 -4.29
CA GLY A 398 -6.70 -12.50 -5.73
C GLY A 398 -6.59 -11.02 -6.11
N ALA A 399 -7.17 -10.13 -5.30
CA ALA A 399 -7.02 -8.71 -5.45
C ALA A 399 -5.60 -8.21 -5.10
N ILE A 400 -4.91 -8.84 -4.11
CA ILE A 400 -3.52 -8.46 -3.79
C ILE A 400 -2.63 -8.61 -5.02
N GLU A 401 -2.80 -9.74 -5.75
CA GLU A 401 -2.07 -9.95 -7.00
C GLU A 401 -2.37 -8.85 -8.01
N GLN A 402 -3.63 -8.47 -8.18
CA GLN A 402 -4.03 -7.46 -9.17
C GLN A 402 -3.52 -6.06 -8.81
N ASP A 403 -3.63 -5.66 -7.55
CA ASP A 403 -3.27 -4.32 -7.07
C ASP A 403 -1.75 -4.11 -6.99
N ALA A 404 -0.98 -5.17 -6.67
CA ALA A 404 0.47 -5.11 -6.52
C ALA A 404 1.17 -4.79 -7.85
N ASP A 405 2.18 -3.93 -7.79
CA ASP A 405 3.09 -3.66 -8.91
C ASP A 405 4.19 -4.72 -8.98
N MET A 406 4.60 -5.23 -7.82
CA MET A 406 5.60 -6.29 -7.70
C MET A 406 5.17 -7.30 -6.63
N VAL A 407 5.42 -8.58 -6.90
CA VAL A 407 5.21 -9.68 -5.95
C VAL A 407 6.51 -10.47 -5.83
N LEU A 408 7.02 -10.53 -4.62
CA LEU A 408 8.21 -11.29 -4.25
C LEU A 408 7.82 -12.47 -3.36
N PHE A 409 8.34 -13.65 -3.64
CA PHE A 409 8.24 -14.78 -2.73
C PHE A 409 9.57 -15.04 -2.04
N VAL A 410 9.52 -15.21 -0.74
CA VAL A 410 10.65 -15.71 0.05
C VAL A 410 10.51 -17.22 0.15
N HIS A 411 11.42 -17.94 -0.49
CA HIS A 411 11.46 -19.41 -0.50
C HIS A 411 12.81 -19.90 -0.02
N ARG A 412 12.78 -20.89 0.88
CA ARG A 412 13.99 -21.56 1.40
C ARG A 412 13.88 -23.05 1.12
N PRO A 413 14.60 -23.53 0.08
CA PRO A 413 14.59 -24.95 -0.28
C PRO A 413 15.01 -25.87 0.86
N GLU A 414 16.04 -25.49 1.63
CA GLU A 414 16.53 -26.23 2.80
C GLU A 414 15.43 -26.55 3.84
N TYR A 415 14.45 -25.65 4.03
CA TYR A 415 13.31 -25.90 4.94
C TYR A 415 12.48 -27.11 4.54
N TYR A 416 12.46 -27.41 3.24
CA TYR A 416 11.80 -28.59 2.67
C TYR A 416 12.76 -29.77 2.44
N HIS A 417 13.97 -29.73 3.03
CA HIS A 417 15.03 -30.74 2.85
C HIS A 417 15.51 -30.86 1.39
N ILE A 418 15.44 -29.78 0.66
CA ILE A 418 15.94 -29.66 -0.72
C ILE A 418 17.31 -29.00 -0.64
N TYR A 419 18.35 -29.77 -0.85
CA TYR A 419 19.74 -29.32 -0.66
C TYR A 419 20.49 -29.07 -1.96
N GLN A 420 19.92 -29.47 -3.10
CA GLN A 420 20.51 -29.26 -4.42
C GLN A 420 19.43 -28.81 -5.41
N ASP A 421 19.82 -27.95 -6.34
CA ASP A 421 18.98 -27.59 -7.47
C ASP A 421 19.05 -28.67 -8.59
N GLU A 422 18.29 -28.49 -9.66
CA GLU A 422 18.30 -29.39 -10.83
C GLU A 422 19.67 -29.48 -11.54
N LYS A 423 20.55 -28.50 -11.31
CA LYS A 423 21.90 -28.44 -11.87
C LYS A 423 22.95 -29.01 -10.94
N GLY A 424 22.55 -29.48 -9.74
CA GLY A 424 23.44 -30.02 -8.73
C GLY A 424 24.15 -28.95 -7.86
N ASN A 425 23.75 -27.67 -7.94
CA ASN A 425 24.32 -26.65 -7.08
C ASN A 425 23.82 -26.81 -5.63
N ASP A 426 24.70 -26.57 -4.66
CA ASP A 426 24.37 -26.63 -3.24
C ASP A 426 23.49 -25.46 -2.83
N LEU A 427 22.37 -25.77 -2.18
CA LEU A 427 21.37 -24.82 -1.68
C LEU A 427 21.35 -24.69 -0.15
N HIS A 428 22.34 -25.24 0.57
CA HIS A 428 22.42 -25.08 2.04
C HIS A 428 22.60 -23.61 2.41
N GLY A 429 21.76 -23.14 3.36
CA GLY A 429 21.77 -21.75 3.80
C GLY A 429 21.32 -20.75 2.73
N MET A 430 20.85 -21.21 1.56
CA MET A 430 20.41 -20.35 0.48
C MET A 430 18.89 -20.06 0.61
N ALA A 431 18.53 -18.86 0.24
CA ALA A 431 17.16 -18.44 0.06
C ALA A 431 16.95 -17.90 -1.35
N GLN A 432 15.83 -18.23 -1.96
CA GLN A 432 15.42 -17.74 -3.25
C GLN A 432 14.40 -16.62 -3.05
N ILE A 433 14.70 -15.44 -3.58
CA ILE A 433 13.76 -14.34 -3.69
C ILE A 433 13.21 -14.36 -5.12
N ILE A 434 11.98 -14.84 -5.23
CA ILE A 434 11.33 -15.07 -6.53
C ILE A 434 10.51 -13.84 -6.87
N ILE A 435 10.90 -13.10 -7.91
CA ILE A 435 10.12 -12.01 -8.49
C ILE A 435 9.06 -12.65 -9.40
N ALA A 436 7.87 -12.91 -8.83
CA ALA A 436 6.80 -13.61 -9.56
C ALA A 436 5.93 -12.67 -10.40
N LYS A 437 5.89 -11.38 -10.04
CA LYS A 437 5.22 -10.33 -10.79
C LYS A 437 6.06 -9.07 -10.72
N HIS A 438 6.22 -8.40 -11.86
CA HIS A 438 6.85 -7.07 -11.94
C HIS A 438 6.22 -6.30 -13.11
N ARG A 439 5.46 -5.24 -12.82
CA ARG A 439 4.78 -4.43 -13.85
C ARG A 439 5.74 -3.63 -14.74
N LYS A 440 6.89 -3.25 -14.20
CA LYS A 440 7.85 -2.34 -14.84
C LYS A 440 9.12 -3.03 -15.32
N GLY A 441 9.27 -4.33 -15.06
CA GLY A 441 10.50 -5.07 -15.37
C GLY A 441 10.31 -6.56 -15.56
N SER A 442 11.41 -7.30 -15.53
CA SER A 442 11.44 -8.74 -15.68
C SER A 442 11.07 -9.49 -14.40
N VAL A 443 10.64 -10.73 -14.55
CA VAL A 443 10.48 -11.71 -13.48
C VAL A 443 11.69 -12.63 -13.45
N GLY A 444 11.97 -13.22 -12.30
CA GLY A 444 13.11 -14.12 -12.14
C GLY A 444 13.45 -14.40 -10.68
N ASP A 445 14.56 -15.07 -10.45
CA ASP A 445 14.99 -15.49 -9.13
C ASP A 445 16.31 -14.80 -8.75
N VAL A 446 16.37 -14.33 -7.52
CA VAL A 446 17.59 -13.85 -6.90
C VAL A 446 17.96 -14.76 -5.75
N LEU A 447 19.17 -15.32 -5.79
CA LEU A 447 19.71 -16.14 -4.71
C LEU A 447 20.39 -15.25 -3.67
N LEU A 448 20.06 -15.46 -2.40
CA LEU A 448 20.68 -14.81 -1.25
C LEU A 448 21.13 -15.87 -0.24
N ASN A 449 22.16 -15.56 0.53
CA ASN A 449 22.51 -16.35 1.72
C ASN A 449 21.59 -15.96 2.87
N PHE A 450 21.03 -16.96 3.56
CA PHE A 450 20.26 -16.78 4.77
C PHE A 450 20.99 -17.37 5.98
N ARG A 451 21.44 -16.48 6.85
CA ARG A 451 22.04 -16.88 8.14
C ARG A 451 20.97 -16.83 9.23
N GLY A 452 20.34 -17.99 9.48
CA GLY A 452 19.22 -18.11 10.41
C GLY A 452 19.56 -17.71 11.85
N GLU A 453 20.79 -17.95 12.29
CA GLU A 453 21.31 -17.57 13.60
C GLU A 453 21.22 -16.05 13.86
N PHE A 454 21.47 -15.24 12.82
CA PHE A 454 21.45 -13.78 12.88
C PHE A 454 20.20 -13.18 12.22
N THR A 455 19.25 -14.03 11.80
CA THR A 455 18.05 -13.58 11.05
C THR A 455 18.37 -12.67 9.87
N ARG A 456 19.49 -12.94 9.17
CA ARG A 456 20.07 -12.05 8.17
C ARG A 456 20.06 -12.67 6.77
N PHE A 457 19.65 -11.86 5.78
CA PHE A 457 19.86 -12.10 4.36
C PHE A 457 21.04 -11.27 3.89
N GLN A 458 21.86 -11.81 2.99
CA GLN A 458 23.01 -11.11 2.41
C GLN A 458 23.33 -11.65 1.02
N ASP A 459 23.98 -10.85 0.19
CA ASP A 459 24.45 -11.28 -1.12
C ASP A 459 25.47 -12.42 -0.98
N PRO A 460 25.49 -13.42 -1.90
CA PRO A 460 26.44 -14.54 -1.82
C PRO A 460 27.91 -14.09 -1.87
N GLN A 461 28.21 -13.02 -2.59
CA GLN A 461 29.59 -12.47 -2.69
C GLN A 461 30.08 -11.82 -1.39
N ASP A 462 29.16 -11.21 -0.62
CA ASP A 462 29.52 -10.60 0.66
C ASP A 462 29.78 -11.64 1.75
N ALA A 463 29.20 -12.85 1.61
CA ALA A 463 29.47 -13.96 2.50
C ALA A 463 30.89 -14.53 2.35
N ALA A 464 31.47 -14.45 1.14
CA ALA A 464 32.83 -14.94 0.87
C ALA A 464 33.94 -14.00 1.41
N THR A 465 33.59 -12.73 1.69
CA THR A 465 34.50 -11.71 2.20
C THR A 465 34.43 -11.48 3.71
N ALA A 466 33.50 -12.14 4.42
CA ALA A 466 33.42 -12.09 5.87
C ALA A 466 34.68 -12.71 6.48
N PRO A 467 35.42 -12.03 7.42
CA PRO A 467 36.55 -12.62 8.07
C PRO A 467 36.13 -13.91 8.77
N VAL A 468 36.77 -15.02 8.36
CA VAL A 468 36.66 -16.27 9.07
C VAL A 468 37.30 -16.01 10.43
N GLU A 469 36.57 -16.05 11.53
CA GLU A 469 37.16 -16.02 12.86
C GLU A 469 38.10 -17.23 12.97
N GLU A 470 39.40 -16.93 13.13
CA GLU A 470 40.45 -17.94 13.39
C GLU A 470 40.14 -18.66 14.68
N GLY A 471 39.50 -19.80 14.60
CA GLY A 471 39.14 -20.67 15.75
C GLY A 471 38.98 -22.11 15.36
N GLY A 472 39.35 -22.51 14.14
CA GLY A 472 39.46 -23.89 13.70
C GLY A 472 40.77 -24.09 12.98
N GLU A 473 41.62 -25.02 13.43
CA GLU A 473 42.80 -25.50 12.67
C GLU A 473 42.32 -25.97 11.30
N ILE A 474 42.54 -25.13 10.27
CA ILE A 474 42.38 -25.52 8.88
C ILE A 474 43.47 -26.49 8.56
N VAL A 475 43.21 -27.80 8.64
CA VAL A 475 44.06 -28.80 8.04
C VAL A 475 43.98 -28.63 6.53
N GLY A 476 44.88 -27.84 5.99
CA GLY A 476 44.98 -27.57 4.55
C GLY A 476 45.17 -28.88 3.79
N SER A 477 44.27 -29.18 2.89
CA SER A 477 44.48 -30.25 1.89
C SER A 477 45.71 -29.98 1.10
N ARG A 478 46.68 -30.91 1.16
CA ARG A 478 47.98 -30.87 0.45
C ARG A 478 47.85 -30.90 -1.09
N MET A 479 46.68 -30.70 -1.66
CA MET A 479 46.47 -30.81 -3.13
C MET A 479 46.49 -29.50 -3.91
N ASN A 480 46.67 -28.33 -3.30
CA ASN A 480 46.70 -27.04 -4.05
C ASN A 480 47.87 -26.14 -3.68
N GLY A 481 49.06 -26.70 -3.52
CA GLY A 481 50.31 -25.95 -3.36
C GLY A 481 51.12 -25.96 -4.63
N GLY A 482 50.73 -25.20 -5.65
CA GLY A 482 51.55 -24.84 -6.80
C GLY A 482 52.50 -23.71 -6.43
N GLY A 483 53.58 -23.98 -5.71
CA GLY A 483 54.70 -23.07 -5.48
C GLY A 483 55.83 -23.47 -6.41
N GLN A 484 56.25 -22.55 -7.28
CA GLN A 484 57.49 -22.59 -8.02
C GLN A 484 58.68 -22.53 -7.04
N ASP A 485 59.36 -23.66 -6.85
CA ASP A 485 60.79 -23.68 -6.48
C ASP A 485 61.40 -24.94 -7.08
N GLY A 486 62.27 -24.71 -8.06
CA GLY A 486 63.01 -25.72 -8.81
C GLY A 486 64.13 -26.33 -7.99
N SER A 487 63.86 -27.45 -7.35
CA SER A 487 64.88 -28.37 -6.86
C SER A 487 64.49 -29.79 -7.27
N PRO A 488 65.38 -30.57 -7.91
CA PRO A 488 65.02 -31.88 -8.41
C PRO A 488 64.85 -32.88 -7.24
N LEU A 489 63.78 -33.66 -7.31
CA LEU A 489 63.51 -34.76 -6.40
C LEU A 489 64.59 -35.85 -6.51
N PRO A 490 65.04 -36.44 -5.39
CA PRO A 490 65.93 -37.60 -5.42
C PRO A 490 65.17 -38.80 -6.02
N PRO A 491 65.89 -39.72 -6.74
CA PRO A 491 65.29 -40.86 -7.40
C PRO A 491 64.76 -41.88 -6.33
N PRO A 492 63.69 -42.62 -6.66
CA PRO A 492 63.14 -43.63 -5.75
C PRO A 492 64.11 -44.78 -5.56
N PRO A 493 64.13 -45.43 -4.36
CA PRO A 493 64.94 -46.58 -4.10
C PRO A 493 64.51 -47.75 -4.98
N ALA A 494 65.50 -48.47 -5.52
CA ALA A 494 65.31 -49.65 -6.34
C ALA A 494 64.64 -50.78 -5.54
N GLU A 495 63.45 -51.19 -5.98
CA GLU A 495 62.84 -52.43 -5.48
C GLU A 495 63.58 -53.66 -6.02
N ASN A 496 64.19 -54.40 -5.14
CA ASN A 496 64.67 -55.74 -5.41
C ASN A 496 63.42 -56.64 -5.51
N LEU A 497 63.18 -57.12 -6.71
CA LEU A 497 62.29 -58.27 -6.93
C LEU A 497 63.11 -59.56 -6.69
N PRO A 498 62.69 -60.48 -5.81
CA PRO A 498 63.17 -61.85 -5.84
C PRO A 498 62.31 -62.69 -6.80
N PHE A 499 62.93 -63.54 -7.44
CA PHE A 499 62.58 -64.66 -8.36
C PHE A 499 61.16 -65.18 -8.30
#